data_d8a1f3ac59b51e4eeefc8537745db770
#
_entry.id   d8a1f3ac59b51e4eeefc8537745db770
#
_cell.length_a   1.000
_cell.length_b   1.000
_cell.length_c   1.000
_cell.angle_alpha   90.00
_cell.angle_beta   90.00
_cell.angle_gamma   90.00
#
_symmetry.space_group_name_H-M   'P 1'
#
loop_
_entity.id
_entity.type
_entity.pdbx_description
1 polymer ?
#
loop_
_entity_poly.entity_id
_entity_poly.type
_entity_poly.pdbx_seq_one_letter_code
_entity_poly.pdbx_strand_id
1 'polypeptide(L)'
;MKHSLIILISFLLLSSPVIGNSHKGETLYRWGECCDWAWKGFGDKEIQPKYQGEVENGKPNGLGVIIYPDGIWKGGDKYVGEWIHRWKNGQGTFTWSDGGEYVGSWKNGTRWNGTFYDKNGNIIYKYVNGR
;
A
#
# COMPACT_ATOMS: atom_id res chain seq x y z
N MET A 1 -19.43 -10.97 -2.41
CA MET A 1 -19.62 -9.51 -2.14
C MET A 1 -18.35 -8.77 -1.72
N LYS A 2 -17.32 -9.43 -1.21
CA LYS A 2 -16.07 -8.77 -0.78
C LYS A 2 -15.12 -8.41 -1.92
N HIS A 3 -15.15 -9.14 -3.04
CA HIS A 3 -14.31 -8.84 -4.22
C HIS A 3 -14.70 -7.53 -4.92
N SER A 4 -15.94 -7.04 -4.74
CA SER A 4 -16.39 -5.78 -5.33
C SER A 4 -15.70 -4.54 -4.74
N LEU A 5 -15.36 -4.56 -3.46
CA LEU A 5 -14.75 -3.41 -2.79
C LEU A 5 -13.27 -3.24 -3.20
N ILE A 6 -12.58 -4.36 -3.38
CA ILE A 6 -11.17 -4.38 -3.82
C ILE A 6 -11.06 -3.91 -5.27
N ILE A 7 -12.02 -4.33 -6.12
CA ILE A 7 -12.09 -3.90 -7.52
C ILE A 7 -12.40 -2.39 -7.61
N LEU A 8 -13.24 -1.86 -6.72
CA LEU A 8 -13.57 -0.42 -6.69
C LEU A 8 -12.34 0.45 -6.30
N ILE A 9 -11.52 0.00 -5.36
CA ILE A 9 -10.29 0.71 -4.98
C ILE A 9 -9.28 0.69 -6.13
N SER A 10 -9.16 -0.43 -6.84
CA SER A 10 -8.32 -0.51 -8.04
C SER A 10 -8.80 0.38 -9.18
N PHE A 11 -10.12 0.54 -9.34
CA PHE A 11 -10.72 1.42 -10.37
C PHE A 11 -10.57 2.91 -10.04
N LEU A 12 -10.63 3.28 -8.76
CA LEU A 12 -10.39 4.66 -8.31
C LEU A 12 -8.96 5.12 -8.55
N LEU A 13 -7.98 4.22 -8.53
CA LEU A 13 -6.59 4.50 -8.91
C LEU A 13 -6.44 4.90 -10.39
N LEU A 14 -7.37 4.50 -11.25
CA LEU A 14 -7.33 4.75 -12.69
C LEU A 14 -8.15 5.97 -13.15
N SER A 15 -9.05 6.50 -12.30
CA SER A 15 -10.07 7.46 -12.74
C SER A 15 -10.02 8.85 -12.10
N SER A 16 -9.10 9.14 -11.20
CA SER A 16 -9.04 10.47 -10.57
C SER A 16 -8.36 11.50 -11.46
N PRO A 17 -9.03 12.58 -11.89
CA PRO A 17 -8.36 13.71 -12.51
C PRO A 17 -7.57 14.46 -11.45
N VAL A 18 -6.26 14.45 -11.54
CA VAL A 18 -5.39 15.21 -10.64
C VAL A 18 -4.99 16.51 -11.32
N ILE A 19 -5.40 17.63 -10.71
CA ILE A 19 -4.91 18.96 -11.03
C ILE A 19 -3.76 19.25 -10.07
N GLY A 20 -2.54 19.19 -10.56
CA GLY A 20 -1.33 19.47 -9.80
C GLY A 20 -0.13 18.68 -10.32
N ASN A 21 1.07 19.12 -10.03
CA ASN A 21 2.35 18.50 -10.43
C ASN A 21 2.61 17.11 -9.79
N SER A 22 1.60 16.27 -9.65
CA SER A 22 1.79 14.90 -9.23
C SER A 22 2.13 14.04 -10.44
N HIS A 23 3.29 13.46 -10.46
CA HIS A 23 3.72 12.51 -11.47
C HIS A 23 2.96 11.21 -11.26
N LYS A 24 1.89 11.01 -12.04
CA LYS A 24 1.11 9.77 -12.03
C LYS A 24 1.92 8.61 -12.59
N GLY A 25 1.94 7.52 -11.86
CA GLY A 25 2.51 6.27 -12.36
C GLY A 25 4.02 6.16 -12.25
N GLU A 26 4.66 6.97 -11.41
CA GLU A 26 6.08 6.78 -11.13
C GLU A 26 6.35 5.46 -10.42
N THR A 27 7.50 4.88 -10.73
CA THR A 27 8.00 3.69 -10.06
C THR A 27 9.15 4.06 -9.14
N LEU A 28 9.04 3.69 -7.87
CA LEU A 28 10.09 3.84 -6.87
C LEU A 28 10.43 2.49 -6.24
N TYR A 29 11.67 2.35 -5.81
CA TYR A 29 12.15 1.21 -5.05
C TYR A 29 12.61 1.68 -3.67
N ARG A 30 12.28 0.89 -2.64
CA ARG A 30 12.70 1.19 -1.28
C ARG A 30 14.04 0.53 -0.97
N TRP A 31 15.03 1.32 -0.63
CA TRP A 31 16.37 0.91 -0.27
C TRP A 31 16.64 1.10 1.22
N GLY A 32 17.43 0.22 1.80
CA GLY A 32 17.81 0.30 3.21
C GLY A 32 16.92 -0.54 4.14
N GLU A 33 17.33 -0.61 5.39
CA GLU A 33 16.66 -1.38 6.44
C GLU A 33 15.64 -0.52 7.21
N CYS A 34 14.94 -1.13 8.17
CA CYS A 34 13.92 -0.48 8.96
C CYS A 34 14.35 0.91 9.47
N CYS A 35 13.46 1.86 9.29
CA CYS A 35 13.48 3.22 9.83
C CYS A 35 14.42 4.21 9.10
N ASP A 36 15.39 3.74 8.32
CA ASP A 36 16.30 4.59 7.54
C ASP A 36 16.33 4.19 6.06
N TRP A 37 15.13 4.04 5.46
CA TRP A 37 15.04 3.73 4.04
C TRP A 37 14.95 4.96 3.15
N ALA A 38 15.53 4.83 1.97
CA ALA A 38 15.44 5.79 0.88
C ALA A 38 14.57 5.27 -0.25
N TRP A 39 13.93 6.19 -0.97
CA TRP A 39 13.20 5.89 -2.19
C TRP A 39 14.03 6.29 -3.41
N LYS A 40 14.15 5.40 -4.40
CA LYS A 40 14.93 5.63 -5.62
C LYS A 40 14.15 5.16 -6.85
N GLY A 41 14.31 5.85 -7.97
CA GLY A 41 13.69 5.49 -9.25
C GLY A 41 14.28 4.25 -9.92
N PHE A 42 15.20 3.56 -9.27
CA PHE A 42 15.84 2.34 -9.77
C PHE A 42 16.00 1.31 -8.64
N GLY A 43 15.94 0.04 -8.98
CA GLY A 43 16.06 -1.07 -8.05
C GLY A 43 15.68 -2.39 -8.72
N ASP A 44 15.78 -3.46 -7.95
CA ASP A 44 15.39 -4.80 -8.36
C ASP A 44 14.14 -5.23 -7.58
N LYS A 45 13.06 -5.50 -8.29
CA LYS A 45 11.78 -5.93 -7.69
C LYS A 45 11.86 -7.26 -6.94
N GLU A 46 12.88 -8.06 -7.21
CA GLU A 46 13.11 -9.33 -6.52
C GLU A 46 13.81 -9.13 -5.16
N ILE A 47 14.37 -7.95 -4.93
CA ILE A 47 15.13 -7.62 -3.72
C ILE A 47 14.50 -6.47 -2.94
N GLN A 48 14.04 -5.42 -3.64
CA GLN A 48 13.48 -4.23 -2.99
C GLN A 48 11.96 -4.14 -3.15
N PRO A 49 11.25 -3.67 -2.13
CA PRO A 49 9.86 -3.29 -2.29
C PRO A 49 9.69 -2.28 -3.42
N LYS A 50 8.78 -2.59 -4.35
CA LYS A 50 8.47 -1.76 -5.51
C LYS A 50 7.18 -1.00 -5.29
N TYR A 51 7.26 0.32 -5.33
CA TYR A 51 6.11 1.23 -5.32
C TYR A 51 5.79 1.67 -6.75
N GLN A 52 4.51 1.83 -7.02
CA GLN A 52 4.00 2.43 -8.26
C GLN A 52 2.78 3.29 -7.93
N GLY A 53 2.84 4.58 -8.30
CA GLY A 53 1.75 5.49 -8.00
C GLY A 53 2.18 6.96 -8.02
N GLU A 54 1.44 7.77 -7.28
CA GLU A 54 1.69 9.21 -7.19
C GLU A 54 2.92 9.49 -6.32
N VAL A 55 3.76 10.40 -6.77
CA VAL A 55 5.04 10.74 -6.14
C VAL A 55 5.14 12.26 -6.00
N GLU A 56 5.59 12.71 -4.84
CA GLU A 56 5.92 14.09 -4.58
C GLU A 56 7.29 14.18 -3.89
N ASN A 57 8.18 15.02 -4.43
CA ASN A 57 9.55 15.18 -3.92
C ASN A 57 10.31 13.84 -3.77
N GLY A 58 10.15 12.92 -4.73
CA GLY A 58 10.81 11.63 -4.75
C GLY A 58 10.27 10.61 -3.72
N LYS A 59 9.11 10.86 -3.14
CA LYS A 59 8.50 9.99 -2.13
C LYS A 59 7.05 9.65 -2.49
N PRO A 60 6.56 8.45 -2.13
CA PRO A 60 5.14 8.12 -2.23
C PRO A 60 4.27 9.19 -1.58
N ASN A 61 3.31 9.74 -2.32
CA ASN A 61 2.37 10.73 -1.84
C ASN A 61 1.14 10.77 -2.76
N GLY A 62 -0.03 10.48 -2.24
CA GLY A 62 -1.25 10.29 -3.00
C GLY A 62 -1.65 8.81 -3.09
N LEU A 63 -2.16 8.36 -4.23
CA LEU A 63 -2.58 6.97 -4.42
C LEU A 63 -1.44 6.12 -4.99
N GLY A 64 -1.25 4.93 -4.44
CA GLY A 64 -0.20 4.03 -4.93
C GLY A 64 -0.27 2.62 -4.39
N VAL A 65 0.52 1.77 -5.02
CA VAL A 65 0.66 0.35 -4.72
C VAL A 65 2.11 0.06 -4.35
N ILE A 66 2.35 -0.65 -3.27
CA ILE A 66 3.65 -1.24 -2.98
C ILE A 66 3.53 -2.77 -2.95
N ILE A 67 4.49 -3.45 -3.56
CA ILE A 67 4.63 -4.90 -3.54
C ILE A 67 5.95 -5.22 -2.86
N TYR A 68 5.91 -6.13 -1.89
CA TYR A 68 7.07 -6.61 -1.17
C TYR A 68 7.59 -7.89 -1.81
N PRO A 69 8.90 -8.01 -2.09
CA PRO A 69 9.46 -9.19 -2.71
C PRO A 69 9.48 -10.38 -1.75
N ASP A 70 9.58 -11.58 -2.33
CA ASP A 70 9.79 -12.81 -1.57
C ASP A 70 11.07 -12.72 -0.72
N GLY A 71 11.01 -13.18 0.52
CA GLY A 71 12.18 -13.26 1.41
C GLY A 71 12.43 -12.08 2.36
N ILE A 72 11.74 -10.94 2.13
CA ILE A 72 11.78 -9.78 3.06
C ILE A 72 10.44 -9.64 3.75
N TRP A 73 9.98 -10.28 4.66
CA TRP A 73 8.62 -10.50 5.11
C TRP A 73 8.03 -11.65 4.29
N LYS A 74 6.90 -12.08 4.41
CA LYS A 74 6.32 -13.13 3.57
C LYS A 74 6.11 -12.55 2.17
N GLY A 75 6.88 -12.98 1.20
CA GLY A 75 6.87 -12.43 -0.15
C GLY A 75 5.51 -12.42 -0.83
N GLY A 76 5.30 -11.42 -1.65
CA GLY A 76 4.03 -11.19 -2.33
C GLY A 76 3.02 -10.36 -1.55
N ASP A 77 3.36 -9.87 -0.36
CA ASP A 77 2.52 -8.92 0.37
C ASP A 77 2.37 -7.62 -0.44
N LYS A 78 1.17 -7.06 -0.41
CA LYS A 78 0.82 -5.87 -1.19
C LYS A 78 0.00 -4.89 -0.37
N TYR A 79 0.29 -3.60 -0.53
CA TYR A 79 -0.60 -2.54 -0.06
C TYR A 79 -1.07 -1.69 -1.23
N VAL A 80 -2.35 -1.40 -1.27
CA VAL A 80 -3.00 -0.49 -2.21
C VAL A 80 -3.75 0.56 -1.41
N GLY A 81 -3.43 1.83 -1.59
CA GLY A 81 -4.11 2.88 -0.85
C GLY A 81 -3.43 4.23 -0.89
N GLU A 82 -3.77 5.05 0.08
CA GLU A 82 -3.32 6.42 0.21
C GLU A 82 -1.97 6.51 0.94
N TRP A 83 -1.17 7.48 0.52
CA TRP A 83 0.16 7.76 1.03
C TRP A 83 0.35 9.24 1.32
N ILE A 84 1.02 9.56 2.41
CA ILE A 84 1.47 10.91 2.74
C ILE A 84 2.94 10.84 3.16
N HIS A 85 3.81 11.60 2.45
CA HIS A 85 5.23 11.70 2.76
C HIS A 85 5.91 10.35 3.04
N ARG A 86 5.78 9.38 2.12
CA ARG A 86 6.32 8.00 2.21
C ARG A 86 5.60 7.03 3.16
N TRP A 87 4.59 7.48 3.90
CA TRP A 87 3.86 6.65 4.85
C TRP A 87 2.48 6.29 4.31
N LYS A 88 2.05 5.04 4.57
CA LYS A 88 0.66 4.65 4.41
C LYS A 88 -0.20 5.52 5.32
N ASN A 89 -1.18 6.20 4.76
CA ASN A 89 -2.01 7.15 5.50
C ASN A 89 -3.34 7.33 4.77
N GLY A 90 -4.46 7.39 5.49
CA GLY A 90 -5.78 7.37 4.89
C GLY A 90 -6.31 5.96 4.65
N GLN A 91 -7.10 5.75 3.62
CA GLN A 91 -7.70 4.44 3.32
C GLN A 91 -6.76 3.54 2.52
N GLY A 92 -6.76 2.25 2.85
CA GLY A 92 -5.97 1.29 2.10
C GLY A 92 -6.25 -0.16 2.46
N THR A 93 -5.85 -1.04 1.55
CA THR A 93 -5.96 -2.49 1.72
C THR A 93 -4.56 -3.10 1.71
N PHE A 94 -4.25 -3.87 2.74
CA PHE A 94 -3.05 -4.69 2.79
C PHE A 94 -3.46 -6.15 2.58
N THR A 95 -2.87 -6.79 1.59
CA THR A 95 -3.08 -8.20 1.26
C THR A 95 -1.82 -8.97 1.57
N TRP A 96 -1.92 -9.97 2.43
CA TRP A 96 -0.81 -10.89 2.70
C TRP A 96 -0.71 -11.95 1.61
N SER A 97 0.45 -12.53 1.49
CA SER A 97 0.74 -13.59 0.51
C SER A 97 -0.13 -14.85 0.68
N ASP A 98 -0.67 -15.09 1.87
CA ASP A 98 -1.59 -16.18 2.15
C ASP A 98 -3.05 -15.87 1.74
N GLY A 99 -3.33 -14.68 1.24
CA GLY A 99 -4.65 -14.23 0.80
C GLY A 99 -5.49 -13.54 1.88
N GLY A 100 -5.00 -13.44 3.11
CA GLY A 100 -5.63 -12.63 4.15
C GLY A 100 -5.55 -11.13 3.83
N GLU A 101 -6.45 -10.32 4.38
CA GLU A 101 -6.50 -8.89 4.10
C GLU A 101 -6.78 -8.05 5.35
N TYR A 102 -6.22 -6.85 5.37
CA TYR A 102 -6.69 -5.76 6.20
C TYR A 102 -7.26 -4.66 5.32
N VAL A 103 -8.49 -4.26 5.58
CA VAL A 103 -9.17 -3.17 4.87
C VAL A 103 -9.54 -2.10 5.87
N GLY A 104 -9.04 -0.90 5.70
CA GLY A 104 -9.35 0.19 6.61
C GLY A 104 -8.42 1.38 6.52
N SER A 105 -8.44 2.19 7.57
CA SER A 105 -7.60 3.38 7.65
C SER A 105 -6.22 3.09 8.20
N TRP A 106 -5.29 3.94 7.79
CA TRP A 106 -3.88 3.93 8.16
C TRP A 106 -3.47 5.29 8.70
N LYS A 107 -2.57 5.31 9.63
CA LYS A 107 -2.03 6.52 10.22
C LYS A 107 -0.53 6.38 10.43
N ASN A 108 0.26 7.20 9.70
CA ASN A 108 1.73 7.19 9.77
C ASN A 108 2.34 5.79 9.63
N GLY A 109 1.87 5.01 8.64
CA GLY A 109 2.35 3.67 8.37
C GLY A 109 1.73 2.56 9.22
N THR A 110 0.91 2.89 10.20
CA THR A 110 0.27 1.95 11.14
C THR A 110 -1.21 1.79 10.83
N ARG A 111 -1.75 0.58 10.94
CA ARG A 111 -3.19 0.31 10.87
C ARG A 111 -3.91 1.07 11.99
N TRP A 112 -5.06 1.67 11.68
CA TRP A 112 -5.78 2.50 12.64
C TRP A 112 -7.19 2.00 12.93
N ASN A 113 -8.10 2.07 11.97
CA ASN A 113 -9.45 1.53 12.08
C ASN A 113 -9.76 0.68 10.85
N GLY A 114 -10.10 -0.59 11.05
CA GLY A 114 -10.39 -1.47 9.92
C GLY A 114 -10.73 -2.88 10.33
N THR A 115 -10.80 -3.74 9.33
CA THR A 115 -11.23 -5.14 9.51
C THR A 115 -10.20 -6.08 8.89
N PHE A 116 -9.87 -7.13 9.63
CA PHE A 116 -9.07 -8.24 9.13
C PHE A 116 -9.97 -9.35 8.61
N TYR A 117 -9.61 -9.87 7.46
CA TYR A 117 -10.27 -10.97 6.78
C TYR A 117 -9.31 -12.13 6.57
N ASP A 118 -9.81 -13.35 6.67
CA ASP A 118 -9.07 -14.53 6.23
C ASP A 118 -9.06 -14.62 4.69
N LYS A 119 -8.32 -15.59 4.15
CA LYS A 119 -8.23 -15.84 2.70
C LYS A 119 -9.57 -16.18 2.05
N ASN A 120 -10.56 -16.67 2.81
CA ASN A 120 -11.91 -16.98 2.34
C ASN A 120 -12.85 -15.78 2.47
N GLY A 121 -12.34 -14.69 3.03
CA GLY A 121 -13.07 -13.45 3.19
C GLY A 121 -13.93 -13.40 4.45
N ASN A 122 -13.76 -14.27 5.42
CA ASN A 122 -14.42 -14.19 6.71
C ASN A 122 -13.75 -13.15 7.60
N ILE A 123 -14.52 -12.44 8.40
CA ILE A 123 -14.00 -11.50 9.38
C ILE A 123 -13.28 -12.27 10.48
N ILE A 124 -12.02 -11.94 10.72
CA ILE A 124 -11.24 -12.48 11.84
C ILE A 124 -11.44 -11.59 13.07
N TYR A 125 -11.17 -10.29 12.91
CA TYR A 125 -11.37 -9.29 13.96
C TYR A 125 -11.39 -7.86 13.39
N LYS A 126 -11.80 -6.91 14.21
CA LYS A 126 -11.77 -5.48 13.90
C LYS A 126 -10.67 -4.78 14.68
N TYR A 127 -10.06 -3.81 14.03
CA TYR A 127 -9.03 -2.95 14.59
C TYR A 127 -9.61 -1.56 14.85
N VAL A 128 -9.47 -1.06 16.06
CA VAL A 128 -10.04 0.22 16.48
C VAL A 128 -8.97 1.04 17.19
N ASN A 129 -8.74 2.27 16.71
CA ASN A 129 -7.76 3.20 17.29
C ASN A 129 -6.36 2.58 17.47
N GLY A 130 -5.92 1.79 16.48
CA GLY A 130 -4.58 1.23 16.46
C GLY A 130 -4.39 -0.04 17.29
N ARG A 131 -5.46 -0.70 17.72
CA ARG A 131 -5.41 -1.92 18.54
C ARG A 131 -6.66 -2.79 18.43
#